data_6cdcd979012ad9f0f2095cd53f095997
#
_entry.id   6cdcd979012ad9f0f2095cd53f095997
#
_cell.length_a   1.000
_cell.length_b   1.000
_cell.length_c   1.000
_cell.angle_alpha   90.00
_cell.angle_beta   90.00
_cell.angle_gamma   90.00
#
_symmetry.space_group_name_H-M   'P 1'
#
loop_
_entity.id
_entity.type
_entity.pdbx_description
1 polymer ?
#
loop_
_entity_poly.entity_id
_entity_poly.type
_entity_poly.pdbx_seq_one_letter_code
_entity_poly.pdbx_strand_id
1 'polypeptide(L)'
;MSFGDQLKKRREELGLSRSELADRLGVSRSAVGNYETGVSAPKEEVLLRLFDALHVEPNYLYRDAYRGEGEGVSDEERSLLEKYRRLG
;
A
#
# COMPACT_ATOMS: atom_id res chain seq x y z
N MET A 1 0.15 12.72 -4.88
CA MET A 1 -0.83 11.74 -4.36
C MET A 1 -0.29 11.06 -3.12
N SER A 2 -1.16 10.89 -2.15
CA SER A 2 -0.79 10.18 -0.92
C SER A 2 -0.80 8.67 -1.14
N PHE A 3 -0.33 7.94 -0.13
CA PHE A 3 -0.44 6.47 -0.12
C PHE A 3 -1.89 6.03 -0.33
N GLY A 4 -2.84 6.64 0.40
CA GLY A 4 -4.25 6.30 0.30
C GLY A 4 -4.82 6.53 -1.10
N ASP A 5 -4.42 7.61 -1.73
CA ASP A 5 -4.83 7.93 -3.10
C ASP A 5 -4.29 6.90 -4.09
N GLN A 6 -3.04 6.49 -3.95
CA GLN A 6 -2.44 5.47 -4.80
C GLN A 6 -3.11 4.12 -4.59
N LEU A 7 -3.42 3.79 -3.35
CA LEU A 7 -4.11 2.55 -3.01
C LEU A 7 -5.48 2.50 -3.68
N LYS A 8 -6.25 3.55 -3.53
CA LYS A 8 -7.58 3.64 -4.13
C LYS A 8 -7.52 3.54 -5.64
N LYS A 9 -6.61 4.29 -6.24
CA LYS A 9 -6.42 4.29 -7.70
C LYS A 9 -6.13 2.89 -8.21
N ARG A 10 -5.18 2.21 -7.59
CA ARG A 10 -4.80 0.86 -8.05
C ARG A 10 -5.92 -0.14 -7.84
N ARG A 11 -6.63 -0.05 -6.71
CA ARG A 11 -7.79 -0.89 -6.44
C ARG A 11 -8.83 -0.75 -7.55
N GLU A 12 -9.12 0.50 -7.92
CA GLU A 12 -10.11 0.80 -8.96
C GLU A 12 -9.64 0.32 -10.33
N GLU A 13 -8.35 0.46 -10.63
CA GLU A 13 -7.77 -0.06 -11.87
C GLU A 13 -7.95 -1.56 -12.01
N LEU A 14 -7.91 -2.28 -10.90
CA LEU A 14 -8.10 -3.74 -10.89
C LEU A 14 -9.56 -4.14 -10.81
N GLY A 15 -10.47 -3.17 -10.72
CA GLY A 15 -11.91 -3.44 -10.65
C GLY A 15 -12.35 -4.04 -9.32
N LEU A 16 -11.61 -3.82 -8.25
CA LEU A 16 -11.92 -4.36 -6.94
C LEU A 16 -12.76 -3.39 -6.11
N SER A 17 -13.77 -3.92 -5.41
CA SER A 17 -14.47 -3.15 -4.39
C SER A 17 -13.63 -3.12 -3.12
N ARG A 18 -13.97 -2.21 -2.19
CA ARG A 18 -13.33 -2.18 -0.88
C ARG A 18 -13.51 -3.50 -0.13
N SER A 19 -14.69 -4.12 -0.25
CA SER A 19 -14.97 -5.40 0.38
C SER A 19 -14.10 -6.51 -0.20
N GLU A 20 -13.94 -6.53 -1.51
CA GLU A 20 -13.09 -7.54 -2.15
C GLU A 20 -11.63 -7.40 -1.74
N LEU A 21 -11.13 -6.16 -1.69
CA LEU A 21 -9.76 -5.92 -1.23
C LEU A 21 -9.61 -6.30 0.24
N ALA A 22 -10.59 -5.94 1.08
CA ALA A 22 -10.57 -6.30 2.50
C ALA A 22 -10.46 -7.81 2.71
N ASP A 23 -11.23 -8.58 1.94
CA ASP A 23 -11.17 -10.04 2.00
C ASP A 23 -9.78 -10.56 1.67
N ARG A 24 -9.15 -9.99 0.66
CA ARG A 24 -7.80 -10.40 0.25
C ARG A 24 -6.74 -10.04 1.29
N LEU A 25 -6.95 -8.94 2.01
CA LEU A 25 -6.02 -8.48 3.04
C LEU A 25 -6.29 -9.11 4.41
N GLY A 26 -7.44 -9.72 4.59
CA GLY A 26 -7.84 -10.26 5.89
C GLY A 26 -8.19 -9.18 6.90
N VAL A 27 -8.72 -8.05 6.43
CA VAL A 27 -9.13 -6.93 7.28
C VAL A 27 -10.59 -6.58 6.99
N SER A 28 -11.16 -5.64 7.76
CA SER A 28 -12.52 -5.18 7.52
C SER A 28 -12.58 -4.20 6.36
N ARG A 29 -13.76 -4.08 5.76
CA ARG A 29 -14.01 -3.06 4.74
C ARG A 29 -13.73 -1.66 5.27
N SER A 30 -14.10 -1.39 6.52
CA SER A 30 -13.82 -0.11 7.16
C SER A 30 -12.34 0.19 7.24
N ALA A 31 -11.52 -0.83 7.50
CA ALA A 31 -10.07 -0.67 7.53
C ALA A 31 -9.54 -0.21 6.17
N VAL A 32 -10.02 -0.81 5.08
CA VAL A 32 -9.62 -0.39 3.73
C VAL A 32 -10.01 1.07 3.49
N GLY A 33 -11.22 1.46 3.85
CA GLY A 33 -11.67 2.85 3.75
C GLY A 33 -10.76 3.80 4.51
N ASN A 34 -10.36 3.43 5.73
CA ASN A 34 -9.47 4.23 6.56
C ASN A 34 -8.07 4.35 5.95
N TYR A 35 -7.58 3.31 5.32
CA TYR A 35 -6.28 3.37 4.62
C TYR A 35 -6.36 4.34 3.43
N GLU A 36 -7.45 4.29 2.68
CA GLU A 36 -7.62 5.14 1.49
C GLU A 36 -7.80 6.61 1.85
N THR A 37 -8.42 6.90 2.98
CA THR A 37 -8.66 8.28 3.42
C THR A 37 -7.55 8.84 4.31
N GLY A 38 -6.59 8.01 4.69
CA GLY A 38 -5.48 8.45 5.53
C GLY A 38 -5.79 8.48 7.01
N VAL A 39 -6.94 7.96 7.44
CA VAL A 39 -7.31 7.88 8.85
C VAL A 39 -6.39 6.92 9.60
N SER A 40 -6.01 5.83 8.96
CA SER A 40 -5.05 4.89 9.53
C SER A 40 -4.15 4.33 8.43
N ALA A 41 -3.07 3.70 8.84
CA ALA A 41 -2.14 3.06 7.93
C ALA A 41 -2.10 1.56 8.20
N PRO A 42 -1.92 0.73 7.16
CA PRO A 42 -1.81 -0.71 7.36
C PRO A 42 -0.50 -1.04 8.09
N LYS A 43 -0.56 -2.07 8.93
CA LYS A 43 0.63 -2.62 9.57
C LYS A 43 1.45 -3.36 8.52
N GLU A 44 2.72 -3.62 8.83
CA GLU A 44 3.63 -4.24 7.89
C GLU A 44 3.07 -5.54 7.28
N GLU A 45 2.50 -6.39 8.11
CA GLU A 45 1.93 -7.65 7.65
C GLU A 45 0.82 -7.44 6.61
N VAL A 46 -0.07 -6.51 6.88
CA VAL A 46 -1.16 -6.18 5.96
C VAL A 46 -0.61 -5.50 4.72
N LEU A 47 0.39 -4.65 4.88
CA LEU A 47 1.02 -3.94 3.78
C LEU A 47 1.66 -4.91 2.78
N LEU A 48 2.31 -5.96 3.25
CA LEU A 48 2.90 -6.97 2.38
C LEU A 48 1.82 -7.72 1.58
N ARG A 49 0.71 -8.04 2.23
CA ARG A 49 -0.43 -8.66 1.54
C ARG A 49 -1.03 -7.71 0.50
N LEU A 50 -1.01 -6.43 0.81
CA LEU A 50 -1.54 -5.41 -0.07
C LEU A 50 -0.72 -5.29 -1.36
N PHE A 51 0.60 -5.32 -1.25
CA PHE A 51 1.47 -5.31 -2.43
C PHE A 51 1.18 -6.50 -3.33
N ASP A 52 1.00 -7.67 -2.75
CA ASP A 52 0.68 -8.88 -3.48
C ASP A 52 -0.72 -8.80 -4.13
N ALA A 53 -1.71 -8.36 -3.35
CA ALA A 53 -3.08 -8.26 -3.83
C ALA A 53 -3.25 -7.28 -4.99
N LEU A 54 -2.49 -6.21 -4.97
CA LEU A 54 -2.55 -5.17 -6.00
C LEU A 54 -1.55 -5.39 -7.13
N HIS A 55 -0.70 -6.41 -7.04
CA HIS A 55 0.33 -6.70 -8.03
C HIS A 55 1.24 -5.49 -8.29
N VAL A 56 1.65 -4.81 -7.22
CA VAL A 56 2.51 -3.64 -7.31
C VAL A 56 3.72 -3.82 -6.41
N GLU A 57 4.79 -3.13 -6.75
CA GLU A 57 5.94 -3.04 -5.87
C GLU A 57 5.70 -1.98 -4.80
N PRO A 58 6.35 -2.10 -3.63
CA PRO A 58 6.19 -1.13 -2.55
C PRO A 58 6.40 0.32 -3.00
N ASN A 59 7.38 0.55 -3.83
CA ASN A 59 7.73 1.87 -4.35
C ASN A 59 6.59 2.52 -5.14
N TYR A 60 5.71 1.75 -5.77
CA TYR A 60 4.56 2.30 -6.48
C TYR A 60 3.63 3.08 -5.54
N LEU A 61 3.35 2.53 -4.35
CA LEU A 61 2.42 3.15 -3.41
C LEU A 61 3.03 4.38 -2.71
N TYR A 62 4.33 4.41 -2.55
CA TYR A 62 5.00 5.47 -1.80
C TYR A 62 5.68 6.52 -2.66
N ARG A 63 5.77 6.32 -3.95
CA ARG A 63 6.58 7.21 -4.81
C ARG A 63 6.19 8.69 -4.73
N ASP A 64 4.89 8.98 -4.67
CA ASP A 64 4.43 10.36 -4.57
C ASP A 64 4.54 10.91 -3.16
N ALA A 65 4.42 10.04 -2.15
CA ALA A 65 4.56 10.43 -0.76
C ALA A 65 5.97 10.90 -0.45
N TYR A 66 6.98 10.33 -1.11
CA TYR A 66 8.38 10.64 -0.86
C TYR A 66 9.00 11.52 -1.95
N ARG A 67 8.24 11.94 -2.89
CA ARG A 67 8.70 12.68 -4.05
C ARG A 67 9.39 14.01 -3.71
N GLY A 68 8.89 14.72 -2.72
CA GLY A 68 9.42 16.01 -2.33
C GLY A 68 10.64 15.96 -1.44
N GLU A 69 11.07 14.77 -1.06
CA GLU A 69 12.17 14.58 -0.12
C GLU A 69 13.51 14.37 -0.80
N GLY A 70 13.56 14.58 -2.09
CA GLY A 70 14.78 14.43 -2.85
C GLY A 70 14.99 13.01 -3.33
N GLU A 71 16.23 12.66 -3.53
CA GLU A 71 16.62 11.41 -4.16
C GLU A 71 16.65 10.23 -3.21
N GLY A 72 16.55 10.50 -1.91
CA GLY A 72 16.71 9.47 -0.92
C GLY A 72 15.47 8.65 -0.68
N VAL A 73 15.68 7.40 -0.40
CA VAL A 73 14.68 6.50 0.12
C VAL A 73 14.87 6.50 1.63
N SER A 74 13.80 6.64 2.40
CA SER A 74 13.93 6.61 3.86
C SER A 74 14.41 5.23 4.31
N ASP A 75 15.04 5.18 5.49
CA ASP A 75 15.51 3.90 6.04
C ASP A 75 14.37 2.92 6.22
N GLU A 76 13.22 3.41 6.65
CA GLU A 76 12.03 2.60 6.83
C GLU A 76 11.55 2.01 5.51
N GLU A 77 11.48 2.83 4.49
CA GLU A 77 11.06 2.39 3.16
C GLU A 77 12.04 1.39 2.57
N ARG A 78 13.32 1.64 2.75
CA ARG A 78 14.37 0.74 2.28
C ARG A 78 14.27 -0.62 2.96
N SER A 79 14.04 -0.64 4.25
CA SER A 79 13.85 -1.87 5.02
C SER A 79 12.65 -2.67 4.50
N LEU A 80 11.56 -1.97 4.21
CA LEU A 80 10.35 -2.60 3.68
C LEU A 80 10.59 -3.22 2.31
N LEU A 81 11.31 -2.53 1.44
CA LEU A 81 11.66 -3.04 0.11
C LEU A 81 12.52 -4.30 0.21
N GLU A 82 13.48 -4.32 1.13
CA GLU A 82 14.32 -5.49 1.35
C GLU A 82 13.51 -6.69 1.82
N LYS A 83 12.61 -6.48 2.76
CA LYS A 83 11.73 -7.54 3.26
C LYS A 83 10.85 -8.10 2.16
N TYR A 84 10.30 -7.23 1.35
CA TYR A 84 9.45 -7.63 0.23
C TYR A 84 10.22 -8.50 -0.75
N ARG A 85 11.44 -8.09 -1.09
CA ARG A 85 12.28 -8.85 -2.02
C ARG A 85 12.66 -10.23 -1.50
N ARG A 86 12.86 -10.35 -0.18
CA ARG A 86 13.17 -11.63 0.45
C ARG A 86 11.99 -12.59 0.41
N LEU A 87 10.78 -12.03 0.48
CA LEU A 87 9.56 -12.83 0.45
C LEU A 87 9.18 -13.23 -0.97
N GLY A 88 9.57 -12.41 -1.90
CA GLY A 88 9.29 -12.64 -3.31
C GLY A 88 10.32 -13.51 -3.95
#